data_09e9e16328f981071b61a4ac0931549a
#
_entry.id   09e9e16328f981071b61a4ac0931549a
#
_cell.length_a   1.000
_cell.length_b   1.000
_cell.length_c   1.000
_cell.angle_alpha   90.00
_cell.angle_beta   90.00
_cell.angle_gamma   90.00
#
_symmetry.space_group_name_H-M   'P 1'
#
loop_
_entity.id
_entity.type
_entity.pdbx_description
1 polymer ?
#
loop_
_entity_poly.entity_id
_entity_poly.type
_entity_poly.pdbx_seq_one_letter_code
_entity_poly.pdbx_strand_id
1 'polypeptide(L)'
;MGRKRIGVILSEAESYYQERLLKGVMTKAFQLDYDVLIFTSFVKVSFLKAVSVGEMQIYDVINYDKLDGVIVLADTLKMPGLFDKICRDIDEKCHVPVVFIDGSYKDYESIYTRDEIPFMQLTEHLIEVHGCRKILFLSGPLETATTRERLAGYKRALEKHGIEYDPDFVCFDGGFWYDKAAEVANNIIYGRRKKPDAIVCCGDYMAIGVVHEYQKNGLSVPEDMIVAGYDAIDG
;
A
#
# COMPACT_ATOMS: atom_id res chain seq x y z
N MET A 1 15.13 28.82 22.32
CA MET A 1 13.85 28.23 21.85
C MET A 1 14.07 26.74 21.72
N GLY A 2 13.12 25.90 22.17
CA GLY A 2 13.21 24.46 21.94
C GLY A 2 13.06 24.14 20.43
N ARG A 3 13.52 22.96 20.00
CA ARG A 3 13.29 22.48 18.64
C ARG A 3 11.80 22.39 18.35
N LYS A 4 11.41 22.68 17.13
CA LYS A 4 10.04 22.45 16.66
C LYS A 4 9.75 20.96 16.55
N ARG A 5 8.50 20.55 16.74
CA ARG A 5 8.09 19.15 16.82
C ARG A 5 7.04 18.82 15.78
N ILE A 6 7.31 17.81 14.99
CA ILE A 6 6.35 17.26 14.01
C ILE A 6 5.83 15.94 14.54
N GLY A 7 4.51 15.83 14.68
CA GLY A 7 3.83 14.57 14.95
C GLY A 7 3.59 13.81 13.64
N VAL A 8 3.93 12.52 13.61
CA VAL A 8 3.61 11.63 12.47
C VAL A 8 2.67 10.55 12.97
N ILE A 9 1.48 10.48 12.40
CA ILE A 9 0.41 9.55 12.77
C ILE A 9 0.27 8.51 11.66
N LEU A 10 0.46 7.24 12.01
CA LEU A 10 0.38 6.13 11.07
C LEU A 10 0.09 4.82 11.82
N SER A 11 -0.13 3.73 11.10
CA SER A 11 -0.14 2.36 11.64
C SER A 11 1.03 1.56 11.06
N GLU A 12 1.49 0.53 11.79
CA GLU A 12 2.49 -0.45 11.31
C GLU A 12 3.78 0.21 10.79
N ALA A 13 4.42 1.05 11.63
CA ALA A 13 5.62 1.81 11.25
C ALA A 13 6.78 0.94 10.73
N GLU A 14 6.80 -0.35 11.08
CA GLU A 14 7.78 -1.34 10.64
C GLU A 14 7.51 -1.91 9.24
N SER A 15 6.36 -1.62 8.64
CA SER A 15 6.06 -2.03 7.27
C SER A 15 6.89 -1.23 6.27
N TYR A 16 7.33 -1.87 5.21
CA TYR A 16 8.33 -1.33 4.26
C TYR A 16 7.97 0.07 3.72
N TYR A 17 6.73 0.27 3.27
CA TYR A 17 6.27 1.56 2.78
C TYR A 17 6.37 2.66 3.86
N GLN A 18 5.87 2.36 5.07
CA GLN A 18 5.89 3.28 6.20
C GLN A 18 7.31 3.60 6.64
N GLU A 19 8.19 2.59 6.71
CA GLU A 19 9.59 2.76 7.07
C GLU A 19 10.32 3.71 6.10
N ARG A 20 10.15 3.52 4.79
CA ARG A 20 10.77 4.39 3.78
C ARG A 20 10.25 5.83 3.85
N LEU A 21 8.94 5.99 4.04
CA LEU A 21 8.35 7.31 4.18
C LEU A 21 8.82 8.01 5.47
N LEU A 22 8.83 7.30 6.59
CA LEU A 22 9.37 7.80 7.86
C LEU A 22 10.83 8.20 7.73
N LYS A 23 11.66 7.39 7.05
CA LYS A 23 13.08 7.72 6.79
C LYS A 23 13.21 9.05 6.03
N GLY A 24 12.35 9.29 5.03
CA GLY A 24 12.31 10.56 4.30
C GLY A 24 11.92 11.73 5.20
N VAL A 25 10.84 11.57 5.98
CA VAL A 25 10.36 12.58 6.95
C VAL A 25 11.44 12.90 7.98
N MET A 26 12.03 11.87 8.61
CA MET A 26 13.07 12.04 9.62
C MET A 26 14.34 12.72 9.07
N THR A 27 14.76 12.33 7.87
CA THR A 27 15.91 12.94 7.19
C THR A 27 15.68 14.42 6.95
N LYS A 28 14.48 14.78 6.46
CA LYS A 28 14.15 16.19 6.20
C LYS A 28 13.96 16.98 7.49
N ALA A 29 13.31 16.41 8.47
CA ALA A 29 13.15 17.02 9.80
C ALA A 29 14.51 17.32 10.45
N PHE A 30 15.45 16.36 10.40
CA PHE A 30 16.82 16.55 10.89
C PHE A 30 17.53 17.71 10.20
N GLN A 31 17.41 17.82 8.86
CA GLN A 31 18.01 18.92 8.09
C GLN A 31 17.43 20.29 8.47
N LEU A 32 16.17 20.32 8.91
CA LEU A 32 15.45 21.54 9.28
C LEU A 32 15.49 21.82 10.79
N ASP A 33 16.22 21.03 11.58
CA ASP A 33 16.31 21.13 13.04
C ASP A 33 14.95 20.94 13.75
N TYR A 34 14.17 19.95 13.27
CA TYR A 34 12.92 19.53 13.89
C TYR A 34 13.07 18.20 14.62
N ASP A 35 12.34 18.02 15.73
CA ASP A 35 12.13 16.73 16.36
C ASP A 35 10.90 16.04 15.73
N VAL A 36 10.95 14.71 15.58
CA VAL A 36 9.84 13.90 15.07
C VAL A 36 9.30 13.00 16.17
N LEU A 37 8.00 13.06 16.42
CA LEU A 37 7.27 12.18 17.32
C LEU A 37 6.40 11.25 16.49
N ILE A 38 6.65 9.95 16.57
CA ILE A 38 5.92 8.94 15.81
C ILE A 38 4.86 8.29 16.69
N PHE A 39 3.60 8.38 16.26
CA PHE A 39 2.46 7.76 16.91
C PHE A 39 1.96 6.63 16.02
N THR A 40 2.22 5.38 16.43
CA THR A 40 1.97 4.20 15.62
C THR A 40 1.39 3.05 16.42
N SER A 41 0.48 2.30 15.83
CA SER A 41 0.12 0.95 16.29
C SER A 41 1.06 -0.07 15.67
N PHE A 42 1.26 -1.20 16.35
CA PHE A 42 2.14 -2.29 15.91
C PHE A 42 1.38 -3.54 15.48
N VAL A 43 0.11 -3.65 15.84
CA VAL A 43 -0.67 -4.84 15.52
C VAL A 43 -1.31 -4.70 14.16
N LYS A 44 -0.95 -5.60 13.25
CA LYS A 44 -1.73 -5.87 12.04
C LYS A 44 -3.17 -6.14 12.45
N VAL A 45 -4.14 -5.67 11.65
CA VAL A 45 -5.57 -5.81 11.95
C VAL A 45 -5.85 -7.17 12.59
N SER A 46 -6.05 -7.17 13.92
CA SER A 46 -6.24 -8.39 14.68
C SER A 46 -7.69 -8.83 14.62
N PHE A 47 -7.92 -10.13 14.46
CA PHE A 47 -9.24 -10.75 14.63
C PHE A 47 -9.77 -10.61 16.06
N LEU A 48 -8.91 -10.28 17.04
CA LEU A 48 -9.29 -10.05 18.44
C LEU A 48 -9.68 -8.56 18.61
N LYS A 49 -10.97 -8.29 18.64
CA LYS A 49 -11.53 -6.94 18.83
C LYS A 49 -10.93 -6.18 20.02
N ALA A 50 -10.65 -6.88 21.13
CA ALA A 50 -10.05 -6.28 22.32
C ALA A 50 -8.62 -5.74 22.05
N VAL A 51 -7.81 -6.46 21.25
CA VAL A 51 -6.46 -6.04 20.87
C VAL A 51 -6.55 -4.81 19.98
N SER A 52 -7.43 -4.81 18.97
CA SER A 52 -7.62 -3.68 18.08
C SER A 52 -8.07 -2.41 18.82
N VAL A 53 -8.95 -2.54 19.83
CA VAL A 53 -9.38 -1.41 20.66
C VAL A 53 -8.21 -0.87 21.51
N GLY A 54 -7.39 -1.75 22.11
CA GLY A 54 -6.21 -1.35 22.88
C GLY A 54 -5.19 -0.59 22.02
N GLU A 55 -4.93 -1.07 20.81
CA GLU A 55 -4.02 -0.40 19.86
C GLU A 55 -4.54 0.98 19.43
N MET A 56 -5.85 1.15 19.26
CA MET A 56 -6.42 2.45 18.95
C MET A 56 -6.21 3.49 20.07
N GLN A 57 -6.10 3.06 21.32
CA GLN A 57 -5.89 3.96 22.47
C GLN A 57 -4.50 4.60 22.48
N ILE A 58 -3.52 4.07 21.73
CA ILE A 58 -2.19 4.68 21.62
C ILE A 58 -2.27 6.10 21.04
N TYR A 59 -3.27 6.35 20.21
CA TYR A 59 -3.48 7.68 19.61
C TYR A 59 -4.13 8.69 20.59
N ASP A 60 -4.64 8.25 21.75
CA ASP A 60 -5.19 9.12 22.77
C ASP A 60 -4.10 9.88 23.56
N VAL A 61 -2.84 9.41 23.47
CA VAL A 61 -1.71 10.09 24.11
C VAL A 61 -1.19 11.29 23.32
N ILE A 62 -1.72 11.54 22.12
CA ILE A 62 -1.27 12.66 21.28
C ILE A 62 -1.67 13.97 21.93
N ASN A 63 -0.69 14.74 22.34
CA ASN A 63 -0.89 16.11 22.81
C ASN A 63 -0.55 17.08 21.68
N TYR A 64 -1.59 17.51 20.95
CA TYR A 64 -1.45 18.41 19.81
C TYR A 64 -0.87 19.77 20.17
N ASP A 65 -1.08 20.28 21.40
CA ASP A 65 -0.51 21.54 21.88
C ASP A 65 1.01 21.53 22.02
N LYS A 66 1.62 20.35 21.97
CA LYS A 66 3.08 20.17 22.04
C LYS A 66 3.72 19.99 20.66
N LEU A 67 2.92 20.05 19.61
CA LEU A 67 3.37 19.91 18.22
C LEU A 67 3.36 21.26 17.51
N ASP A 68 4.21 21.40 16.51
CA ASP A 68 4.27 22.54 15.59
C ASP A 68 3.72 22.18 14.19
N GLY A 69 3.43 20.90 13.96
CA GLY A 69 2.81 20.39 12.74
C GLY A 69 2.50 18.90 12.86
N VAL A 70 1.59 18.40 12.03
CA VAL A 70 1.15 17.00 12.00
C VAL A 70 1.18 16.46 10.58
N ILE A 71 1.68 15.25 10.43
CA ILE A 71 1.62 14.46 9.20
C ILE A 71 0.78 13.21 9.49
N VAL A 72 -0.24 12.94 8.67
CA VAL A 72 -1.12 11.77 8.79
C VAL A 72 -0.95 10.89 7.57
N LEU A 73 -0.46 9.66 7.76
CA LEU A 73 -0.41 8.65 6.70
C LEU A 73 -1.77 7.95 6.64
N ALA A 74 -2.71 8.55 5.91
CA ALA A 74 -4.11 8.17 5.93
C ALA A 74 -4.37 6.73 5.48
N ASP A 75 -3.71 6.28 4.40
CA ASP A 75 -3.90 4.93 3.85
C ASP A 75 -3.36 3.81 4.76
N THR A 76 -2.64 4.16 5.82
CA THR A 76 -2.16 3.18 6.82
C THR A 76 -3.16 2.94 7.95
N LEU A 77 -4.10 3.86 8.19
CA LEU A 77 -5.06 3.84 9.30
C LEU A 77 -6.26 2.93 8.99
N LYS A 78 -6.00 1.64 8.71
CA LYS A 78 -6.99 0.68 8.19
C LYS A 78 -7.89 0.05 9.27
N MET A 79 -7.62 0.25 10.55
CA MET A 79 -8.51 -0.23 11.60
C MET A 79 -9.87 0.49 11.51
N PRO A 80 -11.01 -0.24 11.57
CA PRO A 80 -12.33 0.37 11.46
C PRO A 80 -12.55 1.51 12.46
N GLY A 81 -12.89 2.69 11.95
CA GLY A 81 -13.15 3.89 12.74
C GLY A 81 -11.91 4.64 13.25
N LEU A 82 -10.69 4.13 13.02
CA LEU A 82 -9.46 4.82 13.44
C LEU A 82 -9.24 6.11 12.67
N PHE A 83 -9.36 6.09 11.35
CA PHE A 83 -9.22 7.29 10.53
C PHE A 83 -10.21 8.38 10.96
N ASP A 84 -11.48 8.02 11.12
CA ASP A 84 -12.52 8.96 11.57
C ASP A 84 -12.23 9.51 12.97
N LYS A 85 -11.68 8.67 13.87
CA LYS A 85 -11.26 9.12 15.21
C LYS A 85 -10.14 10.17 15.12
N ILE A 86 -9.09 9.87 14.37
CA ILE A 86 -7.96 10.80 14.18
C ILE A 86 -8.43 12.11 13.56
N CYS A 87 -9.31 12.06 12.55
CA CYS A 87 -9.87 13.24 11.92
C CYS A 87 -10.68 14.11 12.91
N ARG A 88 -11.50 13.50 13.76
CA ARG A 88 -12.22 14.22 14.81
C ARG A 88 -11.27 14.84 15.84
N ASP A 89 -10.26 14.09 16.28
CA ASP A 89 -9.27 14.60 17.23
C ASP A 89 -8.50 15.80 16.65
N ILE A 90 -8.18 15.76 15.36
CA ILE A 90 -7.54 16.88 14.65
C ILE A 90 -8.46 18.09 14.63
N ASP A 91 -9.73 17.94 14.26
CA ASP A 91 -10.69 19.05 14.23
C ASP A 91 -10.91 19.70 15.60
N GLU A 92 -10.95 18.88 16.65
CA GLU A 92 -11.28 19.34 18.00
C GLU A 92 -10.08 19.90 18.78
N LYS A 93 -8.87 19.37 18.50
CA LYS A 93 -7.69 19.54 19.38
C LYS A 93 -6.46 20.10 18.67
N CYS A 94 -6.40 20.05 17.33
CA CYS A 94 -5.20 20.42 16.58
C CYS A 94 -5.32 21.85 16.03
N HIS A 95 -4.40 22.73 16.44
CA HIS A 95 -4.36 24.14 16.00
C HIS A 95 -3.09 24.45 15.18
N VAL A 96 -2.37 23.42 14.75
CA VAL A 96 -1.15 23.54 13.95
C VAL A 96 -1.40 23.01 12.53
N PRO A 97 -0.53 23.33 11.55
CA PRO A 97 -0.66 22.81 10.20
C PRO A 97 -0.70 21.26 10.18
N VAL A 98 -1.62 20.72 9.37
CA VAL A 98 -1.79 19.28 9.16
C VAL A 98 -1.67 18.98 7.69
N VAL A 99 -0.94 17.90 7.35
CA VAL A 99 -0.80 17.37 5.98
C VAL A 99 -1.19 15.89 5.99
N PHE A 100 -2.05 15.48 5.08
CA PHE A 100 -2.39 14.09 4.84
C PHE A 100 -1.52 13.52 3.72
N ILE A 101 -1.09 12.27 3.87
CA ILE A 101 -0.39 11.52 2.82
C ILE A 101 -1.24 10.32 2.42
N ASP A 102 -1.43 10.16 1.11
CA ASP A 102 -2.24 9.11 0.49
C ASP A 102 -3.66 8.98 1.08
N GLY A 103 -4.28 10.13 1.26
CA GLY A 103 -5.64 10.32 1.69
C GLY A 103 -5.97 11.79 1.87
N SER A 104 -7.23 12.11 2.13
CA SER A 104 -7.70 13.48 2.32
C SER A 104 -8.77 13.56 3.39
N TYR A 105 -8.84 14.71 4.02
CA TYR A 105 -9.91 15.05 4.95
C TYR A 105 -10.22 16.55 4.88
N LYS A 106 -11.46 16.91 4.57
CA LYS A 106 -11.91 18.29 4.39
C LYS A 106 -10.98 19.10 3.49
N ASP A 107 -10.65 20.32 3.88
CA ASP A 107 -9.79 21.24 3.13
C ASP A 107 -8.32 21.21 3.60
N TYR A 108 -7.93 20.17 4.36
CA TYR A 108 -6.53 20.01 4.76
C TYR A 108 -5.64 19.67 3.56
N GLU A 109 -4.40 20.15 3.59
CA GLU A 109 -3.40 19.84 2.56
C GLU A 109 -3.18 18.32 2.44
N SER A 110 -3.11 17.84 1.21
CA SER A 110 -2.95 16.42 0.92
C SER A 110 -1.88 16.18 -0.15
N ILE A 111 -1.02 15.21 0.10
CA ILE A 111 0.00 14.73 -0.83
C ILE A 111 -0.37 13.31 -1.22
N TYR A 112 -0.38 13.03 -2.53
CA TYR A 112 -0.72 11.71 -3.06
C TYR A 112 0.45 11.14 -3.86
N THR A 113 0.73 9.87 -3.63
CA THR A 113 1.52 9.05 -4.53
C THR A 113 0.62 8.69 -5.72
N ARG A 114 1.01 9.09 -6.93
CA ARG A 114 0.22 8.82 -8.13
C ARG A 114 0.75 7.56 -8.82
N ASP A 115 0.08 6.46 -8.59
CA ASP A 115 0.50 5.13 -9.05
C ASP A 115 -0.02 4.76 -10.45
N GLU A 116 -1.00 5.47 -11.00
CA GLU A 116 -1.63 5.13 -12.28
C GLU A 116 -0.61 5.05 -13.42
N ILE A 117 0.22 6.09 -13.61
CA ILE A 117 1.17 6.14 -14.73
C ILE A 117 2.31 5.13 -14.57
N PRO A 118 3.00 5.04 -13.41
CA PRO A 118 4.04 4.02 -13.23
C PRO A 118 3.50 2.59 -13.38
N PHE A 119 2.29 2.32 -12.88
CA PHE A 119 1.70 1.00 -12.99
C PHE A 119 1.25 0.67 -14.43
N MET A 120 0.80 1.69 -15.19
CA MET A 120 0.56 1.57 -16.62
C MET A 120 1.85 1.17 -17.34
N GLN A 121 2.96 1.87 -17.07
CA GLN A 121 4.26 1.58 -17.68
C GLN A 121 4.77 0.16 -17.35
N LEU A 122 4.58 -0.29 -16.12
CA LEU A 122 4.91 -1.66 -15.72
C LEU A 122 4.09 -2.69 -16.51
N THR A 123 2.79 -2.45 -16.66
CA THR A 123 1.91 -3.33 -17.45
C THR A 123 2.27 -3.30 -18.94
N GLU A 124 2.57 -2.12 -19.49
CA GLU A 124 3.05 -1.97 -20.87
C GLU A 124 4.35 -2.73 -21.10
N HIS A 125 5.26 -2.73 -20.16
CA HIS A 125 6.49 -3.53 -20.25
C HIS A 125 6.19 -5.02 -20.44
N LEU A 126 5.24 -5.59 -19.70
CA LEU A 126 4.82 -6.98 -19.88
C LEU A 126 4.23 -7.23 -21.28
N ILE A 127 3.51 -6.26 -21.83
CA ILE A 127 2.90 -6.35 -23.15
C ILE A 127 3.94 -6.19 -24.26
N GLU A 128 4.76 -5.13 -24.20
CA GLU A 128 5.67 -4.73 -25.28
C GLU A 128 6.93 -5.57 -25.34
N VAL A 129 7.52 -5.89 -24.20
CA VAL A 129 8.81 -6.60 -24.11
C VAL A 129 8.61 -8.11 -24.06
N HIS A 130 7.60 -8.57 -23.32
CA HIS A 130 7.35 -10.00 -23.11
C HIS A 130 6.21 -10.56 -23.95
N GLY A 131 5.49 -9.73 -24.68
CA GLY A 131 4.40 -10.18 -25.57
C GLY A 131 3.15 -10.70 -24.86
N CYS A 132 3.02 -10.43 -23.56
CA CYS A 132 1.90 -10.91 -22.75
C CYS A 132 0.57 -10.29 -23.20
N ARG A 133 -0.48 -11.11 -23.25
CA ARG A 133 -1.83 -10.71 -23.62
C ARG A 133 -2.87 -11.02 -22.56
N LYS A 134 -2.61 -12.01 -21.73
CA LYS A 134 -3.46 -12.43 -20.60
C LYS A 134 -2.70 -12.13 -19.31
N ILE A 135 -2.82 -10.93 -18.82
CA ILE A 135 -2.08 -10.47 -17.64
C ILE A 135 -3.03 -10.47 -16.44
N LEU A 136 -2.70 -11.25 -15.41
CA LEU A 136 -3.46 -11.20 -14.16
C LEU A 136 -3.02 -9.99 -13.33
N PHE A 137 -3.98 -9.10 -13.05
CA PHE A 137 -3.83 -8.04 -12.05
C PHE A 137 -4.12 -8.61 -10.66
N LEU A 138 -3.11 -8.66 -9.79
CA LEU A 138 -3.24 -9.17 -8.43
C LEU A 138 -3.04 -8.03 -7.42
N SER A 139 -4.07 -7.77 -6.61
CA SER A 139 -4.09 -6.64 -5.68
C SER A 139 -4.76 -6.96 -4.36
N GLY A 140 -4.76 -5.99 -3.47
CA GLY A 140 -5.59 -5.92 -2.27
C GLY A 140 -6.99 -5.38 -2.56
N PRO A 141 -7.73 -5.01 -1.50
CA PRO A 141 -9.11 -4.55 -1.60
C PRO A 141 -9.28 -3.34 -2.51
N LEU A 142 -10.36 -3.32 -3.31
CA LEU A 142 -10.68 -2.24 -4.25
C LEU A 142 -10.97 -0.90 -3.55
N GLU A 143 -11.31 -0.94 -2.28
CA GLU A 143 -11.64 0.24 -1.46
C GLU A 143 -10.42 1.15 -1.23
N THR A 144 -9.20 0.63 -1.35
CA THR A 144 -7.99 1.44 -1.18
C THR A 144 -7.73 2.34 -2.39
N ALA A 145 -7.25 3.55 -2.15
CA ALA A 145 -6.88 4.49 -3.22
C ALA A 145 -5.79 3.89 -4.12
N THR A 146 -4.77 3.28 -3.51
CA THR A 146 -3.68 2.58 -4.17
C THR A 146 -4.16 1.52 -5.16
N THR A 147 -5.09 0.63 -4.76
CA THR A 147 -5.64 -0.39 -5.67
C THR A 147 -6.37 0.25 -6.84
N ARG A 148 -7.17 1.31 -6.59
CA ARG A 148 -7.92 1.98 -7.68
C ARG A 148 -7.00 2.63 -8.70
N GLU A 149 -5.95 3.32 -8.26
CA GLU A 149 -4.98 3.95 -9.17
C GLU A 149 -4.20 2.91 -9.98
N ARG A 150 -3.70 1.85 -9.33
CA ARG A 150 -2.97 0.77 -10.00
C ARG A 150 -3.87 0.02 -10.99
N LEU A 151 -5.14 -0.22 -10.64
CA LEU A 151 -6.13 -0.80 -11.56
C LEU A 151 -6.41 0.12 -12.75
N ALA A 152 -6.49 1.43 -12.54
CA ALA A 152 -6.65 2.39 -13.63
C ALA A 152 -5.46 2.34 -14.59
N GLY A 153 -4.23 2.29 -14.07
CA GLY A 153 -3.02 2.12 -14.86
C GLY A 153 -3.01 0.82 -15.68
N TYR A 154 -3.36 -0.30 -15.02
CA TYR A 154 -3.49 -1.59 -15.71
C TYR A 154 -4.50 -1.54 -16.87
N LYS A 155 -5.72 -1.05 -16.62
CA LYS A 155 -6.77 -0.92 -17.65
C LYS A 155 -6.32 -0.05 -18.81
N ARG A 156 -5.68 1.06 -18.52
CA ARG A 156 -5.19 2.01 -19.51
C ARG A 156 -4.10 1.42 -20.40
N ALA A 157 -3.22 0.58 -19.82
CA ALA A 157 -2.22 -0.17 -20.60
C ALA A 157 -2.89 -1.17 -21.57
N LEU A 158 -3.88 -1.93 -21.09
CA LEU A 158 -4.64 -2.86 -21.95
C LEU A 158 -5.33 -2.12 -23.09
N GLU A 159 -6.06 -1.04 -22.80
CA GLU A 159 -6.77 -0.22 -23.79
C GLU A 159 -5.82 0.32 -24.86
N LYS A 160 -4.68 0.91 -24.47
CA LYS A 160 -3.67 1.44 -25.40
C LYS A 160 -3.14 0.38 -26.35
N HIS A 161 -3.06 -0.87 -25.92
CA HIS A 161 -2.56 -2.00 -26.73
C HIS A 161 -3.67 -2.83 -27.39
N GLY A 162 -4.94 -2.38 -27.34
CA GLY A 162 -6.07 -3.10 -27.93
C GLY A 162 -6.33 -4.47 -27.32
N ILE A 163 -6.02 -4.65 -26.03
CA ILE A 163 -6.31 -5.86 -25.27
C ILE A 163 -7.62 -5.65 -24.52
N GLU A 164 -8.59 -6.55 -24.74
CA GLU A 164 -9.88 -6.49 -24.05
C GLU A 164 -9.70 -6.76 -22.55
N TYR A 165 -10.36 -5.93 -21.72
CA TYR A 165 -10.41 -6.13 -20.28
C TYR A 165 -11.27 -7.34 -19.94
N ASP A 166 -10.65 -8.38 -19.38
CA ASP A 166 -11.34 -9.58 -18.88
C ASP A 166 -11.31 -9.60 -17.34
N PRO A 167 -12.48 -9.51 -16.67
CA PRO A 167 -12.56 -9.54 -15.21
C PRO A 167 -12.02 -10.85 -14.59
N ASP A 168 -11.93 -11.94 -15.35
CA ASP A 168 -11.32 -13.20 -14.87
C ASP A 168 -9.80 -13.06 -14.63
N PHE A 169 -9.17 -12.07 -15.24
CA PHE A 169 -7.77 -11.69 -15.00
C PHE A 169 -7.62 -10.53 -14.02
N VAL A 170 -8.59 -10.34 -13.13
CA VAL A 170 -8.49 -9.38 -12.01
C VAL A 170 -8.75 -10.09 -10.69
N CYS A 171 -7.87 -9.89 -9.72
CA CYS A 171 -7.96 -10.54 -8.42
C CYS A 171 -7.64 -9.54 -7.30
N PHE A 172 -8.60 -9.34 -6.41
CA PHE A 172 -8.46 -8.50 -5.23
C PHE A 172 -8.16 -9.29 -3.95
N ASP A 173 -7.99 -10.62 -4.06
CA ASP A 173 -7.81 -11.53 -2.93
C ASP A 173 -6.36 -11.55 -2.42
N GLY A 174 -5.44 -10.85 -3.08
CA GLY A 174 -4.02 -10.78 -2.70
C GLY A 174 -3.76 -10.06 -1.37
N GLY A 175 -4.67 -9.16 -0.96
CA GLY A 175 -4.68 -8.50 0.34
C GLY A 175 -3.42 -7.68 0.67
N PHE A 176 -2.54 -7.45 -0.30
CA PHE A 176 -1.16 -6.95 -0.13
C PHE A 176 -0.25 -7.85 0.70
N TRP A 177 -0.61 -9.14 0.87
CA TRP A 177 0.12 -10.09 1.69
C TRP A 177 0.68 -11.27 0.90
N TYR A 178 1.84 -11.73 1.34
CA TYR A 178 2.55 -12.88 0.82
C TYR A 178 1.66 -14.15 0.75
N ASP A 179 1.06 -14.53 1.88
CA ASP A 179 0.30 -15.78 1.98
C ASP A 179 -0.92 -15.80 1.06
N LYS A 180 -1.61 -14.66 0.95
CA LYS A 180 -2.77 -14.52 0.08
C LYS A 180 -2.41 -14.61 -1.40
N ALA A 181 -1.32 -14.00 -1.79
CA ALA A 181 -0.80 -14.09 -3.16
C ALA A 181 -0.33 -15.52 -3.51
N ALA A 182 0.31 -16.21 -2.57
CA ALA A 182 0.67 -17.62 -2.73
C ALA A 182 -0.57 -18.52 -2.92
N GLU A 183 -1.67 -18.26 -2.20
CA GLU A 183 -2.94 -18.97 -2.40
C GLU A 183 -3.52 -18.75 -3.81
N VAL A 184 -3.46 -17.51 -4.33
CA VAL A 184 -3.89 -17.21 -5.72
C VAL A 184 -3.01 -17.94 -6.73
N ALA A 185 -1.69 -17.94 -6.55
CA ALA A 185 -0.75 -18.66 -7.39
C ALA A 185 -1.05 -20.18 -7.40
N ASN A 186 -1.30 -20.76 -6.23
CA ASN A 186 -1.69 -22.15 -6.06
C ASN A 186 -2.97 -22.48 -6.86
N ASN A 187 -3.98 -21.61 -6.81
CA ASN A 187 -5.20 -21.80 -7.58
C ASN A 187 -4.99 -21.75 -9.10
N ILE A 188 -4.01 -20.99 -9.58
CA ILE A 188 -3.62 -20.98 -11.00
C ILE A 188 -2.91 -22.27 -11.35
N ILE A 189 -1.93 -22.70 -10.56
CA ILE A 189 -1.11 -23.91 -10.79
C ILE A 189 -2.00 -25.16 -10.89
N TYR A 190 -2.99 -25.28 -10.01
CA TYR A 190 -3.90 -26.43 -9.99
C TYR A 190 -5.17 -26.27 -10.86
N GLY A 191 -5.17 -25.28 -11.76
CA GLY A 191 -6.26 -25.11 -12.74
C GLY A 191 -7.61 -24.67 -12.15
N ARG A 192 -7.62 -24.16 -10.93
CA ARG A 192 -8.84 -23.60 -10.28
C ARG A 192 -9.12 -22.16 -10.73
N ARG A 193 -8.15 -21.54 -11.41
CA ARG A 193 -8.23 -20.22 -12.02
C ARG A 193 -7.62 -20.27 -13.42
N LYS A 194 -8.08 -19.42 -14.36
CA LYS A 194 -7.49 -19.29 -15.70
C LYS A 194 -6.00 -18.97 -15.60
N LYS A 195 -5.18 -19.68 -16.40
CA LYS A 195 -3.74 -19.43 -16.46
C LYS A 195 -3.48 -18.14 -17.27
N PRO A 196 -2.83 -17.12 -16.67
CA PRO A 196 -2.36 -15.94 -17.40
C PRO A 196 -0.99 -16.20 -18.08
N ASP A 197 -0.57 -15.27 -18.94
CA ASP A 197 0.80 -15.23 -19.49
C ASP A 197 1.76 -14.57 -18.47
N ALA A 198 1.23 -13.61 -17.68
CA ALA A 198 1.98 -12.93 -16.64
C ALA A 198 1.08 -12.55 -15.46
N ILE A 199 1.69 -12.34 -14.30
CA ILE A 199 1.03 -11.79 -13.10
C ILE A 199 1.68 -10.46 -12.76
N VAL A 200 0.92 -9.36 -12.78
CA VAL A 200 1.33 -8.07 -12.26
C VAL A 200 0.75 -7.87 -10.87
N CYS A 201 1.62 -7.79 -9.88
CA CYS A 201 1.26 -7.64 -8.48
C CYS A 201 1.30 -6.17 -8.06
N CYS A 202 0.28 -5.73 -7.35
CA CYS A 202 0.23 -4.39 -6.75
C CYS A 202 1.13 -4.26 -5.50
N GLY A 203 2.19 -5.03 -5.40
CA GLY A 203 3.18 -4.94 -4.33
C GLY A 203 4.13 -6.12 -4.37
N ASP A 204 5.37 -5.89 -3.98
CA ASP A 204 6.44 -6.89 -4.08
C ASP A 204 6.24 -8.05 -3.13
N TYR A 205 5.65 -7.84 -1.94
CA TYR A 205 5.31 -8.96 -1.05
C TYR A 205 4.37 -9.97 -1.70
N MET A 206 3.42 -9.50 -2.52
CA MET A 206 2.58 -10.40 -3.30
C MET A 206 3.37 -11.10 -4.40
N ALA A 207 4.24 -10.36 -5.11
CA ALA A 207 5.08 -10.94 -6.15
C ALA A 207 5.99 -12.05 -5.59
N ILE A 208 6.63 -11.81 -4.44
CA ILE A 208 7.45 -12.81 -3.75
C ILE A 208 6.61 -14.04 -3.37
N GLY A 209 5.37 -13.83 -2.87
CA GLY A 209 4.46 -14.94 -2.55
C GLY A 209 4.12 -15.81 -3.76
N VAL A 210 3.85 -15.16 -4.90
CA VAL A 210 3.62 -15.85 -6.18
C VAL A 210 4.86 -16.65 -6.60
N VAL A 211 6.04 -16.01 -6.65
CA VAL A 211 7.31 -16.64 -7.05
C VAL A 211 7.61 -17.85 -6.18
N HIS A 212 7.53 -17.72 -4.86
CA HIS A 212 7.79 -18.83 -3.95
C HIS A 212 6.82 -19.99 -4.14
N GLU A 213 5.52 -19.73 -4.38
CA GLU A 213 4.56 -20.83 -4.58
C GLU A 213 4.82 -21.57 -5.92
N TYR A 214 5.22 -20.84 -6.98
CA TYR A 214 5.67 -21.48 -8.22
C TYR A 214 6.89 -22.37 -7.98
N GLN A 215 7.94 -21.83 -7.36
CA GLN A 215 9.19 -22.57 -7.06
C GLN A 215 8.95 -23.79 -6.17
N LYS A 216 8.10 -23.68 -5.15
CA LYS A 216 7.71 -24.78 -4.28
C LYS A 216 7.02 -25.93 -5.03
N ASN A 217 6.33 -25.62 -6.11
CA ASN A 217 5.70 -26.61 -7.00
C ASN A 217 6.64 -27.07 -8.14
N GLY A 218 7.93 -26.74 -8.09
CA GLY A 218 8.93 -27.15 -9.09
C GLY A 218 8.84 -26.40 -10.42
N LEU A 219 8.17 -25.25 -10.43
CA LEU A 219 8.01 -24.38 -11.59
C LEU A 219 9.01 -23.22 -11.52
N SER A 220 9.45 -22.74 -12.67
CA SER A 220 10.43 -21.68 -12.80
C SER A 220 9.76 -20.33 -13.09
N VAL A 221 10.33 -19.26 -12.53
CA VAL A 221 9.99 -17.87 -12.85
C VAL A 221 11.26 -17.22 -13.38
N PRO A 222 11.29 -16.66 -14.58
CA PRO A 222 10.11 -16.28 -15.40
C PRO A 222 9.61 -17.32 -16.41
N GLU A 223 10.24 -18.52 -16.55
CA GLU A 223 10.02 -19.45 -17.66
C GLU A 223 8.59 -20.02 -17.70
N ASP A 224 8.04 -20.44 -16.56
CA ASP A 224 6.68 -20.98 -16.45
C ASP A 224 5.64 -19.89 -16.15
N MET A 225 6.07 -18.77 -15.57
CA MET A 225 5.23 -17.63 -15.25
C MET A 225 6.07 -16.35 -15.13
N ILE A 226 5.70 -15.32 -15.86
CA ILE A 226 6.27 -13.99 -15.70
C ILE A 226 5.58 -13.28 -14.53
N VAL A 227 6.36 -12.76 -13.59
CA VAL A 227 5.84 -12.07 -12.41
C VAL A 227 6.49 -10.70 -12.32
N ALA A 228 5.66 -9.66 -12.16
CA ALA A 228 6.13 -8.30 -11.89
C ALA A 228 5.55 -7.80 -10.56
N GLY A 229 6.39 -7.17 -9.75
CA GLY A 229 6.03 -6.52 -8.50
C GLY A 229 6.00 -4.99 -8.63
N TYR A 230 5.65 -4.32 -7.55
CA TYR A 230 5.63 -2.86 -7.41
C TYR A 230 6.07 -2.51 -6.01
N ASP A 231 6.76 -1.41 -5.79
CA ASP A 231 7.30 -0.82 -4.56
C ASP A 231 8.84 -0.85 -4.49
N ALA A 232 9.53 -1.72 -5.23
CA ALA A 232 10.99 -1.90 -5.25
C ALA A 232 11.57 -2.11 -3.83
N ILE A 233 11.04 -3.13 -3.12
CA ILE A 233 11.58 -3.51 -1.81
C ILE A 233 12.97 -4.13 -1.95
N ASP A 234 13.84 -3.87 -0.96
CA ASP A 234 15.14 -4.53 -0.88
C ASP A 234 14.89 -6.01 -0.51
N GLY A 235 15.20 -6.93 -1.41
CA GLY A 235 15.04 -8.37 -1.25
C GLY A 235 16.34 -9.10 -0.98
#